data_4858626e38606378b28b9b1865ae85e5
#
_entry.id   4858626e38606378b28b9b1865ae85e5
#
_cell.length_a   1.000
_cell.length_b   1.000
_cell.length_c   1.000
_cell.angle_alpha   90.00
_cell.angle_beta   90.00
_cell.angle_gamma   90.00
#
_symmetry.space_group_name_H-M   'P 1'
#
loop_
_entity.id
_entity.type
_entity.pdbx_description
1 polymer ?
#
loop_
_entity_poly.entity_id
_entity_poly.type
_entity_poly.pdbx_seq_one_letter_code
_entity_poly.pdbx_strand_id
1 'polypeptide(L)'
;LDLLAILAPYEQEERGYPPYHPVMMTALLLYAYSQGVYSSRRIARACEERVDFMAVTGLNRPDFRTVSDFRKRHLAALQGLFLQVLKLCQRAGLVKLGHVALDGTKLKANASKHKAMSYGRMPETEARLKREVRTWFERAATVAAAEDREHGARRGDELPEWVADKQARLEKIRAAK
;
A
#
# COMPACT_ATOMS: atom_id res chain seq x y z
N LEU A 1 -7.58 -11.18 -11.68
CA LEU A 1 -7.22 -11.29 -10.27
C LEU A 1 -8.37 -11.95 -9.52
N ASP A 2 -8.07 -12.88 -8.65
CA ASP A 2 -9.06 -13.54 -7.79
C ASP A 2 -9.23 -12.73 -6.50
N LEU A 3 -10.41 -12.13 -6.33
CA LEU A 3 -10.76 -11.28 -5.19
C LEU A 3 -11.69 -11.99 -4.19
N LEU A 4 -12.04 -13.25 -4.41
CA LEU A 4 -12.99 -13.97 -3.56
C LEU A 4 -12.62 -13.94 -2.08
N ALA A 5 -11.35 -14.16 -1.75
CA ALA A 5 -10.87 -14.14 -0.37
C ALA A 5 -11.00 -12.75 0.32
N ILE A 6 -11.09 -11.66 -0.45
CA ILE A 6 -11.32 -10.32 0.06
C ILE A 6 -12.81 -10.01 0.17
N LEU A 7 -13.61 -10.47 -0.80
CA LEU A 7 -15.04 -10.14 -0.88
C LEU A 7 -15.91 -11.00 0.05
N ALA A 8 -15.56 -12.28 0.21
CA ALA A 8 -16.35 -13.22 1.00
C ALA A 8 -16.75 -12.73 2.42
N PRO A 9 -15.88 -12.08 3.20
CA PRO A 9 -16.28 -11.54 4.51
C PRO A 9 -17.40 -10.51 4.44
N TYR A 10 -17.46 -9.72 3.34
CA TYR A 10 -18.45 -8.66 3.16
C TYR A 10 -19.79 -9.16 2.61
N GLU A 11 -19.79 -10.31 1.92
CA GLU A 11 -21.01 -10.96 1.46
C GLU A 11 -21.78 -11.64 2.61
N GLN A 12 -21.09 -11.95 3.69
CA GLN A 12 -21.67 -12.60 4.88
C GLN A 12 -22.13 -11.62 5.97
N GLU A 13 -21.72 -10.35 5.88
CA GLU A 13 -22.12 -9.32 6.86
C GLU A 13 -23.54 -8.81 6.55
N GLU A 14 -24.50 -9.22 7.38
CA GLU A 14 -25.91 -8.76 7.30
C GLU A 14 -26.09 -7.28 7.70
N ARG A 15 -25.11 -6.66 8.32
CA ARG A 15 -25.19 -5.28 8.87
C ARG A 15 -24.14 -4.36 8.25
N GLY A 16 -24.64 -3.48 7.38
CA GLY A 16 -23.91 -2.29 6.93
C GLY A 16 -22.87 -2.57 5.84
N TYR A 17 -22.91 -1.73 4.82
CA TYR A 17 -21.84 -1.69 3.82
C TYR A 17 -20.55 -1.16 4.46
N PRO A 18 -19.37 -1.70 4.09
CA PRO A 18 -18.11 -1.12 4.49
C PRO A 18 -18.04 0.33 4.01
N PRO A 19 -17.36 1.23 4.74
CA PRO A 19 -17.31 2.66 4.39
C PRO A 19 -16.70 2.89 2.99
N TYR A 20 -15.92 1.92 2.51
CA TYR A 20 -15.36 1.93 1.16
C TYR A 20 -15.43 0.53 0.54
N HIS A 21 -15.68 0.48 -0.76
CA HIS A 21 -15.80 -0.79 -1.46
C HIS A 21 -14.48 -1.58 -1.44
N PRO A 22 -14.48 -2.88 -1.07
CA PRO A 22 -13.26 -3.67 -0.90
C PRO A 22 -12.38 -3.74 -2.15
N VAL A 23 -12.97 -3.76 -3.35
CA VAL A 23 -12.23 -3.75 -4.62
C VAL A 23 -11.45 -2.45 -4.78
N MET A 24 -12.06 -1.31 -4.44
CA MET A 24 -11.38 -0.01 -4.48
C MET A 24 -10.22 0.04 -3.49
N MET A 25 -10.44 -0.42 -2.26
CA MET A 25 -9.38 -0.49 -1.23
C MET A 25 -8.22 -1.40 -1.64
N THR A 26 -8.53 -2.52 -2.31
CA THR A 26 -7.53 -3.43 -2.86
C THR A 26 -6.73 -2.76 -3.98
N ALA A 27 -7.41 -2.09 -4.91
CA ALA A 27 -6.75 -1.35 -6.00
C ALA A 27 -5.84 -0.25 -5.44
N LEU A 28 -6.32 0.49 -4.44
CA LEU A 28 -5.54 1.52 -3.75
C LEU A 28 -4.24 0.97 -3.16
N LEU A 29 -4.30 -0.15 -2.42
CA LEU A 29 -3.12 -0.75 -1.81
C LEU A 29 -2.14 -1.29 -2.86
N LEU A 30 -2.62 -2.00 -3.88
CA LEU A 30 -1.78 -2.50 -4.97
C LEU A 30 -1.08 -1.33 -5.70
N TYR A 31 -1.84 -0.27 -6.00
CA TYR A 31 -1.31 0.92 -6.65
C TYR A 31 -0.28 1.63 -5.77
N ALA A 32 -0.62 1.91 -4.51
CA ALA A 32 0.28 2.56 -3.56
C ALA A 32 1.62 1.82 -3.46
N TYR A 33 1.56 0.51 -3.36
CA TYR A 33 2.75 -0.33 -3.25
C TYR A 33 3.58 -0.35 -4.54
N SER A 34 2.95 -0.31 -5.71
CA SER A 34 3.67 -0.15 -6.98
C SER A 34 4.39 1.19 -7.09
N GLN A 35 3.89 2.22 -6.40
CA GLN A 35 4.49 3.56 -6.32
C GLN A 35 5.49 3.72 -5.15
N GLY A 36 5.78 2.64 -4.41
CA GLY A 36 6.68 2.69 -3.26
C GLY A 36 6.10 3.39 -2.03
N VAL A 37 4.76 3.57 -1.98
CA VAL A 37 4.07 4.19 -0.83
C VAL A 37 3.49 3.09 0.06
N TYR A 38 4.09 2.84 1.22
CA TYR A 38 3.75 1.72 2.10
C TYR A 38 2.99 2.14 3.37
N SER A 39 3.24 3.35 3.84
CA SER A 39 2.63 3.91 5.03
C SER A 39 1.15 4.22 4.81
N SER A 40 0.28 3.79 5.73
CA SER A 40 -1.16 4.06 5.66
C SER A 40 -1.45 5.56 5.71
N ARG A 41 -0.66 6.34 6.45
CA ARG A 41 -0.79 7.81 6.53
C ARG A 41 -0.42 8.47 5.21
N ARG A 42 0.70 8.04 4.61
CA ARG A 42 1.14 8.55 3.30
C ARG A 42 0.17 8.16 2.18
N ILE A 43 -0.45 6.97 2.27
CA ILE A 43 -1.50 6.55 1.33
C ILE A 43 -2.73 7.44 1.46
N ALA A 44 -3.23 7.66 2.68
CA ALA A 44 -4.38 8.54 2.92
C ALA A 44 -4.11 9.97 2.40
N ARG A 45 -2.94 10.53 2.73
CA ARG A 45 -2.51 11.85 2.21
C ARG A 45 -2.42 11.87 0.68
N ALA A 46 -1.88 10.81 0.07
CA ALA A 46 -1.82 10.73 -1.40
C ALA A 46 -3.21 10.74 -2.04
N CYS A 47 -4.24 10.17 -1.41
CA CYS A 47 -5.63 10.24 -1.89
C CYS A 47 -6.19 11.68 -1.84
N GLU A 48 -5.61 12.58 -1.05
CA GLU A 48 -6.01 13.98 -0.95
C GLU A 48 -5.20 14.89 -1.87
N GLU A 49 -3.92 14.57 -2.12
CA GLU A 49 -2.95 15.46 -2.78
C GLU A 49 -2.56 15.03 -4.19
N ARG A 50 -2.73 13.74 -4.54
CA ARG A 50 -2.23 13.19 -5.81
C ARG A 50 -3.36 12.77 -6.74
N VAL A 51 -3.37 13.32 -7.95
CA VAL A 51 -4.40 13.05 -8.98
C VAL A 51 -4.48 11.57 -9.37
N ASP A 52 -3.34 10.88 -9.44
CA ASP A 52 -3.29 9.45 -9.74
C ASP A 52 -3.96 8.59 -8.66
N PHE A 53 -3.78 8.92 -7.38
CA PHE A 53 -4.48 8.26 -6.27
C PHE A 53 -5.97 8.61 -6.25
N MET A 54 -6.32 9.87 -6.52
CA MET A 54 -7.71 10.30 -6.65
C MET A 54 -8.44 9.54 -7.76
N ALA A 55 -7.78 9.30 -8.89
CA ALA A 55 -8.33 8.51 -9.99
C ALA A 55 -8.57 7.05 -9.58
N VAL A 56 -7.62 6.42 -8.89
CA VAL A 56 -7.74 5.03 -8.40
C VAL A 56 -8.88 4.88 -7.40
N THR A 57 -9.07 5.88 -6.52
CA THR A 57 -10.12 5.84 -5.49
C THR A 57 -11.47 6.39 -5.93
N GLY A 58 -11.58 6.89 -7.17
CA GLY A 58 -12.80 7.59 -7.62
C GLY A 58 -13.14 8.77 -6.73
N LEU A 59 -12.12 9.57 -6.35
CA LEU A 59 -12.22 10.74 -5.44
C LEU A 59 -12.59 10.38 -3.99
N ASN A 60 -12.64 9.11 -3.62
CA ASN A 60 -12.79 8.71 -2.22
C ASN A 60 -11.50 9.01 -1.44
N ARG A 61 -11.66 9.40 -0.17
CA ARG A 61 -10.56 9.78 0.73
C ARG A 61 -10.57 8.91 1.98
N PRO A 62 -10.11 7.65 1.88
CA PRO A 62 -10.07 6.78 3.04
C PRO A 62 -9.07 7.31 4.08
N ASP A 63 -9.50 7.33 5.34
CA ASP A 63 -8.65 7.66 6.47
C ASP A 63 -7.55 6.61 6.65
N PHE A 64 -6.41 7.00 7.21
CA PHE A 64 -5.27 6.11 7.41
C PHE A 64 -5.58 4.90 8.27
N ARG A 65 -6.52 5.01 9.25
CA ARG A 65 -6.97 3.88 10.06
C ARG A 65 -7.72 2.87 9.21
N THR A 66 -8.63 3.34 8.37
CA THR A 66 -9.35 2.50 7.41
C THR A 66 -8.39 1.74 6.50
N VAL A 67 -7.36 2.42 5.97
CA VAL A 67 -6.31 1.81 5.14
C VAL A 67 -5.52 0.76 5.94
N SER A 68 -5.13 1.08 7.17
CA SER A 68 -4.39 0.17 8.06
C SER A 68 -5.21 -1.06 8.42
N ASP A 69 -6.46 -0.89 8.81
CA ASP A 69 -7.34 -1.97 9.24
C ASP A 69 -7.70 -2.89 8.07
N PHE A 70 -7.98 -2.33 6.90
CA PHE A 70 -8.20 -3.12 5.69
C PHE A 70 -6.97 -3.97 5.35
N ARG A 71 -5.77 -3.39 5.39
CA ARG A 71 -4.52 -4.13 5.17
C ARG A 71 -4.32 -5.25 6.18
N LYS A 72 -4.53 -4.99 7.48
CA LYS A 72 -4.38 -5.99 8.54
C LYS A 72 -5.39 -7.13 8.37
N ARG A 73 -6.65 -6.80 8.10
CA ARG A 73 -7.74 -7.78 7.91
C ARG A 73 -7.47 -8.71 6.72
N HIS A 74 -6.97 -8.18 5.62
CA HIS A 74 -6.81 -8.91 4.35
C HIS A 74 -5.36 -9.25 3.98
N LEU A 75 -4.43 -9.24 4.95
CA LEU A 75 -3.00 -9.38 4.70
C LEU A 75 -2.65 -10.60 3.83
N ALA A 76 -3.16 -11.78 4.18
CA ALA A 76 -2.88 -13.02 3.45
C ALA A 76 -3.43 -13.01 2.02
N ALA A 77 -4.65 -12.50 1.85
CA ALA A 77 -5.28 -12.36 0.53
C ALA A 77 -4.52 -11.36 -0.36
N LEU A 78 -4.10 -10.22 0.20
CA LEU A 78 -3.30 -9.22 -0.50
C LEU A 78 -1.94 -9.77 -0.94
N GLN A 79 -1.27 -10.59 -0.12
CA GLN A 79 -0.03 -11.28 -0.51
C GLN A 79 -0.25 -12.20 -1.72
N GLY A 80 -1.35 -12.97 -1.72
CA GLY A 80 -1.76 -13.82 -2.83
C GLY A 80 -2.03 -13.03 -4.11
N LEU A 81 -2.75 -11.91 -3.99
CA LEU A 81 -3.04 -11.02 -5.13
C LEU A 81 -1.79 -10.38 -5.70
N PHE A 82 -0.88 -9.93 -4.85
CA PHE A 82 0.38 -9.35 -5.30
C PHE A 82 1.20 -10.36 -6.12
N LEU A 83 1.23 -11.63 -5.70
CA LEU A 83 1.84 -12.70 -6.48
C LEU A 83 1.16 -12.91 -7.83
N GLN A 84 -0.18 -12.83 -7.89
CA GLN A 84 -0.90 -12.91 -9.17
C GLN A 84 -0.54 -11.74 -10.09
N VAL A 85 -0.47 -10.52 -9.57
CA VAL A 85 -0.04 -9.32 -10.33
C VAL A 85 1.37 -9.52 -10.90
N LEU A 86 2.33 -9.96 -10.09
CA LEU A 86 3.69 -10.21 -10.56
C LEU A 86 3.74 -11.28 -11.66
N LYS A 87 2.95 -12.36 -11.53
CA LYS A 87 2.83 -13.39 -12.58
C LYS A 87 2.23 -12.83 -13.87
N LEU A 88 1.23 -11.94 -13.77
CA LEU A 88 0.64 -11.27 -14.94
C LEU A 88 1.65 -10.33 -15.60
N CYS A 89 2.37 -9.53 -14.84
CA CYS A 89 3.44 -8.66 -15.35
C CYS A 89 4.54 -9.46 -16.06
N GLN A 90 4.91 -10.62 -15.51
CA GLN A 90 5.87 -11.51 -16.12
C GLN A 90 5.35 -12.06 -17.47
N ARG A 91 4.11 -12.53 -17.53
CA ARG A 91 3.49 -13.04 -18.77
C ARG A 91 3.37 -11.94 -19.83
N ALA A 92 3.11 -10.71 -19.42
CA ALA A 92 3.04 -9.55 -20.30
C ALA A 92 4.44 -9.03 -20.73
N GLY A 93 5.54 -9.65 -20.25
CA GLY A 93 6.90 -9.21 -20.57
C GLY A 93 7.31 -7.88 -19.91
N LEU A 94 6.49 -7.36 -18.98
CA LEU A 94 6.74 -6.09 -18.27
C LEU A 94 7.80 -6.23 -17.19
N VAL A 95 7.97 -7.43 -16.64
CA VAL A 95 8.95 -7.72 -15.59
C VAL A 95 9.73 -8.97 -15.95
N LYS A 96 11.05 -8.85 -16.01
CA LYS A 96 11.97 -10.01 -16.05
C LYS A 96 12.34 -10.33 -14.61
N LEU A 97 11.76 -11.38 -14.04
CA LEU A 97 12.07 -11.85 -12.69
C LEU A 97 13.48 -12.46 -12.64
N GLY A 98 14.51 -11.61 -12.75
CA GLY A 98 15.89 -11.99 -12.51
C GLY A 98 16.36 -11.68 -11.09
N HIS A 99 16.11 -10.46 -10.62
CA HIS A 99 16.35 -9.97 -9.26
C HIS A 99 15.36 -8.84 -8.99
N VAL A 100 14.43 -9.04 -8.07
CA VAL A 100 13.66 -7.94 -7.48
C VAL A 100 14.47 -7.45 -6.29
N ALA A 101 15.24 -6.38 -6.47
CA ALA A 101 15.85 -5.68 -5.35
C ALA A 101 14.78 -4.84 -4.66
N LEU A 102 14.47 -5.16 -3.43
CA LEU A 102 13.47 -4.50 -2.58
C LEU A 102 14.03 -3.30 -1.81
N ASP A 103 15.23 -2.90 -2.16
CA ASP A 103 15.88 -1.72 -1.63
C ASP A 103 16.01 -0.71 -2.77
N GLY A 104 15.72 0.58 -2.53
CA GLY A 104 15.76 1.67 -3.52
C GLY A 104 17.09 1.86 -4.27
N THR A 105 17.90 0.83 -4.29
CA THR A 105 19.15 0.72 -5.00
C THR A 105 18.91 0.25 -6.44
N LYS A 106 19.44 0.99 -7.38
CA LYS A 106 19.40 0.81 -8.84
C LYS A 106 19.38 -0.65 -9.28
N LEU A 107 18.30 -1.07 -9.93
CA LEU A 107 18.22 -2.31 -10.68
C LEU A 107 19.28 -2.31 -11.81
N LYS A 108 20.39 -2.99 -11.62
CA LYS A 108 21.24 -3.39 -12.74
C LYS A 108 20.58 -4.57 -13.44
N ALA A 109 19.82 -4.28 -14.49
CA ALA A 109 19.30 -5.27 -15.40
C ALA A 109 20.46 -5.84 -16.25
N ASN A 110 21.09 -6.90 -15.78
CA ASN A 110 22.01 -7.69 -16.57
C ASN A 110 21.18 -8.78 -17.29
N ALA A 111 20.70 -8.44 -18.47
CA ALA A 111 19.92 -9.35 -19.32
C ALA A 111 20.86 -10.32 -20.02
N SER A 112 21.10 -11.47 -19.42
CA SER A 112 21.64 -12.62 -20.14
C SER A 112 20.56 -13.21 -21.05
N LYS A 113 20.78 -13.18 -22.35
CA LYS A 113 19.85 -13.55 -23.43
C LYS A 113 19.47 -15.05 -23.51
N HIS A 114 20.01 -15.92 -22.68
CA HIS A 114 19.86 -17.39 -22.81
C HIS A 114 19.66 -18.08 -21.47
N LYS A 115 18.51 -17.88 -20.80
CA LYS A 115 18.05 -18.88 -19.82
C LYS A 115 16.55 -19.10 -19.99
N ALA A 116 16.20 -20.00 -20.92
CA ALA A 116 14.93 -20.70 -20.87
C ALA A 116 14.81 -21.36 -19.49
N MET A 117 13.77 -20.98 -18.71
CA MET A 117 13.57 -21.54 -17.39
C MET A 117 13.11 -22.98 -17.53
N SER A 118 13.93 -23.93 -17.10
CA SER A 118 13.57 -25.34 -17.02
C SER A 118 12.38 -25.51 -16.07
N TYR A 119 11.43 -26.37 -16.46
CA TYR A 119 10.24 -26.73 -15.66
C TYR A 119 10.58 -27.10 -14.20
N GLY A 120 11.74 -27.72 -13.94
CA GLY A 120 12.19 -28.08 -12.59
C GLY A 120 12.57 -26.91 -11.68
N ARG A 121 12.82 -25.70 -12.23
CA ARG A 121 13.16 -24.49 -11.45
C ARG A 121 11.98 -23.59 -11.12
N MET A 122 10.80 -23.84 -11.69
CA MET A 122 9.59 -23.05 -11.44
C MET A 122 9.13 -23.10 -9.97
N PRO A 123 9.08 -24.27 -9.28
CA PRO A 123 8.64 -24.34 -7.90
C PRO A 123 9.57 -23.58 -6.94
N GLU A 124 10.90 -23.67 -7.15
CA GLU A 124 11.89 -22.95 -6.34
C GLU A 124 11.78 -21.43 -6.51
N THR A 125 11.53 -20.99 -7.73
CA THR A 125 11.33 -19.55 -8.04
C THR A 125 10.04 -19.04 -7.42
N GLU A 126 8.95 -19.82 -7.44
CA GLU A 126 7.70 -19.44 -6.80
C GLU A 126 7.81 -19.39 -5.27
N ALA A 127 8.46 -20.36 -4.65
CA ALA A 127 8.72 -20.38 -3.22
C ALA A 127 9.59 -19.19 -2.77
N ARG A 128 10.61 -18.83 -3.58
CA ARG A 128 11.42 -17.64 -3.34
C ARG A 128 10.58 -16.37 -3.43
N LEU A 129 9.79 -16.22 -4.48
CA LEU A 129 8.93 -15.05 -4.68
C LEU A 129 7.91 -14.89 -3.55
N LYS A 130 7.30 -15.99 -3.08
CA LYS A 130 6.41 -15.98 -1.91
C LYS A 130 7.12 -15.47 -0.65
N ARG A 131 8.37 -15.91 -0.41
CA ARG A 131 9.17 -15.41 0.73
C ARG A 131 9.48 -13.91 0.60
N GLU A 132 9.91 -13.47 -0.58
CA GLU A 132 10.22 -12.07 -0.85
C GLU A 132 8.99 -11.16 -0.66
N VAL A 133 7.84 -11.55 -1.20
CA VAL A 133 6.57 -10.82 -1.00
C VAL A 133 6.19 -10.77 0.47
N ARG A 134 6.32 -11.88 1.21
CA ARG A 134 6.04 -11.92 2.64
C ARG A 134 6.93 -10.96 3.42
N THR A 135 8.25 -11.01 3.19
CA THR A 135 9.23 -10.12 3.83
C THR A 135 8.90 -8.65 3.53
N TRP A 136 8.48 -8.37 2.32
CA TRP A 136 8.10 -7.02 1.91
C TRP A 136 6.86 -6.51 2.67
N PHE A 137 5.82 -7.34 2.81
CA PHE A 137 4.64 -6.97 3.61
C PHE A 137 4.97 -6.82 5.10
N GLU A 138 5.87 -7.64 5.64
CA GLU A 138 6.36 -7.52 7.02
C GLU A 138 7.10 -6.19 7.24
N ARG A 139 7.96 -5.78 6.30
CA ARG A 139 8.61 -4.45 6.35
C ARG A 139 7.60 -3.31 6.26
N ALA A 140 6.63 -3.40 5.35
CA ALA A 140 5.57 -2.40 5.24
C ALA A 140 4.75 -2.28 6.54
N ALA A 141 4.47 -3.41 7.20
CA ALA A 141 3.80 -3.43 8.50
C ALA A 141 4.66 -2.79 9.60
N THR A 142 5.97 -3.04 9.59
CA THR A 142 6.92 -2.45 10.55
C THR A 142 6.99 -0.93 10.41
N VAL A 143 7.06 -0.42 9.18
CA VAL A 143 7.06 1.03 8.90
C VAL A 143 5.75 1.66 9.41
N ALA A 144 4.61 1.06 9.10
CA ALA A 144 3.32 1.56 9.57
C ALA A 144 3.20 1.54 11.10
N ALA A 145 3.70 0.49 11.76
CA ALA A 145 3.68 0.39 13.22
C ALA A 145 4.64 1.39 13.89
N ALA A 146 5.74 1.75 13.25
CA ALA A 146 6.65 2.80 13.73
C ALA A 146 5.97 4.17 13.66
N GLU A 147 5.34 4.50 12.53
CA GLU A 147 4.58 5.73 12.35
C GLU A 147 3.38 5.83 13.31
N ASP A 148 2.68 4.71 13.55
CA ASP A 148 1.57 4.68 14.51
C ASP A 148 2.05 4.94 15.94
N ARG A 149 3.26 4.50 16.30
CA ARG A 149 3.87 4.80 17.61
C ARG A 149 4.32 6.26 17.74
N GLU A 150 4.86 6.84 16.68
CA GLU A 150 5.36 8.21 16.67
C GLU A 150 4.21 9.24 16.67
N HIS A 151 3.18 8.99 15.87
CA HIS A 151 2.11 9.96 15.66
C HIS A 151 0.79 9.61 16.37
N GLY A 152 0.63 8.40 16.91
CA GLY A 152 -0.58 7.96 17.60
C GLY A 152 -1.84 8.11 16.74
N ALA A 153 -2.82 8.87 17.23
CA ALA A 153 -4.06 9.15 16.52
C ALA A 153 -3.95 10.33 15.54
N ARG A 154 -2.84 11.06 15.54
CA ARG A 154 -2.66 12.24 14.69
C ARG A 154 -2.46 11.86 13.23
N ARG A 155 -3.02 12.65 12.32
CA ARG A 155 -2.86 12.43 10.86
C ARG A 155 -1.48 12.86 10.35
N GLY A 156 -0.79 13.74 11.09
CA GLY A 156 0.51 14.30 10.73
C GLY A 156 0.44 15.53 9.83
N ASP A 157 -0.76 15.94 9.43
CA ASP A 157 -1.09 17.16 8.69
C ASP A 157 -1.88 18.16 9.54
N GLU A 158 -2.04 17.85 10.82
CA GLU A 158 -2.74 18.73 11.76
C GLU A 158 -2.00 20.05 11.92
N LEU A 159 -2.73 21.13 11.86
CA LEU A 159 -2.18 22.44 12.14
C LEU A 159 -1.60 22.47 13.56
N PRO A 160 -0.43 23.08 13.77
CA PRO A 160 0.10 23.30 15.11
C PRO A 160 -0.98 23.90 16.02
N GLU A 161 -1.02 23.48 17.29
CA GLU A 161 -2.06 23.90 18.25
C GLU A 161 -2.26 25.41 18.29
N TRP A 162 -1.18 26.18 18.18
CA TRP A 162 -1.24 27.65 18.15
C TRP A 162 -1.91 28.23 16.89
N VAL A 163 -2.00 27.46 15.79
CA VAL A 163 -2.71 27.83 14.56
C VAL A 163 -4.17 27.39 14.63
N ALA A 164 -4.41 26.24 15.27
CA ALA A 164 -5.77 25.72 15.47
C ALA A 164 -6.55 26.57 16.47
N ASP A 165 -5.88 27.10 17.50
CA ASP A 165 -6.47 28.03 18.44
C ASP A 165 -6.47 29.47 17.88
N LYS A 166 -7.70 29.95 17.56
CA LYS A 166 -7.90 31.32 17.03
C LYS A 166 -7.37 32.40 17.98
N GLN A 167 -7.44 32.19 19.29
CA GLN A 167 -6.97 33.15 20.30
C GLN A 167 -5.44 33.18 20.33
N ALA A 168 -4.78 32.04 20.39
CA ALA A 168 -3.32 31.94 20.36
C ALA A 168 -2.74 32.50 19.04
N ARG A 169 -3.46 32.32 17.93
CA ARG A 169 -3.09 32.90 16.65
C ARG A 169 -3.19 34.43 16.65
N LEU A 170 -4.26 35.01 17.24
CA LEU A 170 -4.43 36.45 17.37
C LEU A 170 -3.35 37.07 18.24
N GLU A 171 -2.97 36.43 19.34
CA GLU A 171 -1.90 36.89 20.23
C GLU A 171 -0.54 36.91 19.51
N LYS A 172 -0.19 35.85 18.77
CA LYS A 172 1.06 35.83 17.99
C LYS A 172 1.11 36.87 16.88
N ILE A 173 -0.03 37.11 16.20
CA ILE A 173 -0.09 38.17 15.18
C ILE A 173 0.03 39.55 15.83
N ARG A 174 -0.55 39.77 17.03
CA ARG A 174 -0.42 41.02 17.76
C ARG A 174 1.00 41.24 18.31
N ALA A 175 1.69 40.18 18.75
CA ALA A 175 3.07 40.26 19.21
C ALA A 175 4.09 40.50 18.10
N ALA A 176 3.75 40.16 16.85
CA ALA A 176 4.58 40.36 15.66
C ALA A 176 4.39 41.74 14.98
N LYS A 177 3.40 42.54 15.43
CA LYS A 177 3.17 43.93 15.05
C LYS A 177 3.88 44.91 16.00
#